data_82c791bc85eb59470c25d4e87a2acdcb
#
_entry.id   82c791bc85eb59470c25d4e87a2acdcb
#
_cell.length_a   1.000
_cell.length_b   1.000
_cell.length_c   1.000
_cell.angle_alpha   90.00
_cell.angle_beta   90.00
_cell.angle_gamma   90.00
#
_symmetry.space_group_name_H-M   'P 1'
#
loop_
_entity.id
_entity.type
_entity.pdbx_description
1 polymer ?
#
loop_
_entity_poly.entity_id
_entity_poly.type
_entity_poly.pdbx_seq_one_letter_code
_entity_poly.pdbx_strand_id
1 'polypeptide(L)'
;MKRLIAACTLLVLLGVGCVVEYQAVARTTDGLAASVADQTDPAVLAACFEDWASHKPLLAALIRHNEIDQIENLYRRAIQAANNHDLNETRLQVAELTGMLRHLPELEFPSLHNIF
;
A
#
# COMPACT_ATOMS: atom_id res chain seq x y z
N MET A 1 37.88 0.85 19.66
CA MET A 1 36.61 0.42 20.28
C MET A 1 35.51 1.43 20.11
N LYS A 2 35.74 2.72 20.30
CA LYS A 2 34.72 3.74 20.14
C LYS A 2 34.09 3.77 18.73
N ARG A 3 34.92 3.56 17.69
CA ARG A 3 34.45 3.52 16.29
C ARG A 3 33.58 2.30 16.01
N LEU A 4 33.92 1.16 16.61
CA LEU A 4 33.12 -0.07 16.45
C LEU A 4 31.76 0.07 17.11
N ILE A 5 31.71 0.65 18.33
CA ILE A 5 30.48 0.89 19.06
C ILE A 5 29.59 1.87 18.27
N ALA A 6 30.16 2.94 17.72
CA ALA A 6 29.43 3.90 16.90
C ALA A 6 28.86 3.23 15.63
N ALA A 7 29.64 2.39 14.96
CA ALA A 7 29.18 1.66 13.77
C ALA A 7 28.05 0.68 14.12
N CYS A 8 28.18 -0.07 15.20
CA CYS A 8 27.15 -0.99 15.65
C CYS A 8 25.86 -0.25 16.04
N THR A 9 25.98 0.87 16.73
CA THR A 9 24.85 1.71 17.09
C THR A 9 24.13 2.23 15.85
N LEU A 10 24.89 2.71 14.86
CA LEU A 10 24.32 3.17 13.60
C LEU A 10 23.58 2.07 12.86
N LEU A 11 24.16 0.86 12.79
CA LEU A 11 23.50 -0.28 12.15
C LEU A 11 22.20 -0.65 12.85
N VAL A 12 22.18 -0.64 14.18
CA VAL A 12 20.98 -0.92 14.96
C VAL A 12 19.90 0.14 14.69
N LEU A 13 20.29 1.42 14.67
CA LEU A 13 19.36 2.50 14.38
C LEU A 13 18.77 2.39 12.97
N LEU A 14 19.58 2.05 11.99
CA LEU A 14 19.13 1.84 10.60
C LEU A 14 18.16 0.65 10.52
N GLY A 15 18.48 -0.45 11.20
CA GLY A 15 17.63 -1.62 11.24
C GLY A 15 16.28 -1.33 11.88
N VAL A 16 16.28 -0.63 13.01
CA VAL A 16 15.04 -0.21 13.68
C VAL A 16 14.23 0.73 12.78
N GLY A 17 14.89 1.69 12.12
CA GLY A 17 14.23 2.60 11.19
C GLY A 17 13.54 1.86 10.05
N CYS A 18 14.22 0.88 9.45
CA CYS A 18 13.64 0.05 8.37
C CYS A 18 12.43 -0.73 8.85
N VAL A 19 12.48 -1.32 10.05
CA VAL A 19 11.34 -2.06 10.63
C VAL A 19 10.17 -1.12 10.88
N VAL A 20 10.42 0.06 11.43
CA VAL A 20 9.37 1.06 11.70
C VAL A 20 8.72 1.51 10.39
N GLU A 21 9.51 1.80 9.36
CA GLU A 21 8.98 2.17 8.04
C GLU A 21 8.14 1.05 7.42
N TYR A 22 8.64 -0.18 7.46
CA TYR A 22 7.90 -1.34 6.97
C TYR A 22 6.55 -1.47 7.68
N GLN A 23 6.55 -1.39 9.01
CA GLN A 23 5.32 -1.49 9.79
C GLN A 23 4.35 -0.35 9.50
N ALA A 24 4.86 0.88 9.33
CA ALA A 24 4.02 2.03 8.99
C ALA A 24 3.36 1.85 7.62
N VAL A 25 4.11 1.41 6.61
CA VAL A 25 3.57 1.12 5.28
C VAL A 25 2.56 -0.03 5.35
N ALA A 26 2.91 -1.12 6.03
CA ALA A 26 2.04 -2.29 6.15
C ALA A 26 0.71 -1.93 6.83
N ARG A 27 0.73 -1.17 7.91
CA ARG A 27 -0.49 -0.72 8.59
C ARG A 27 -1.34 0.19 7.71
N THR A 28 -0.70 1.12 7.00
CA THR A 28 -1.40 2.03 6.09
C THR A 28 -2.06 1.25 4.96
N THR A 29 -1.33 0.37 4.30
CA THR A 29 -1.86 -0.41 3.17
C THR A 29 -2.91 -1.43 3.62
N ASP A 30 -2.73 -2.07 4.76
CA ASP A 30 -3.74 -2.97 5.33
C ASP A 30 -5.03 -2.22 5.70
N GLY A 31 -4.91 -1.03 6.27
CA GLY A 31 -6.05 -0.17 6.57
C GLY A 31 -6.80 0.25 5.31
N LEU A 32 -6.07 0.65 4.27
CA LEU A 32 -6.66 1.00 2.98
C LEU A 32 -7.33 -0.22 2.33
N ALA A 33 -6.68 -1.38 2.37
CA ALA A 33 -7.26 -2.62 1.85
C ALA A 33 -8.54 -3.00 2.59
N ALA A 34 -8.53 -2.92 3.91
CA ALA A 34 -9.71 -3.22 4.73
C ALA A 34 -10.88 -2.26 4.44
N SER A 35 -10.59 -0.97 4.22
CA SER A 35 -11.62 0.03 3.93
C SER A 35 -12.31 -0.20 2.59
N VAL A 36 -11.59 -0.72 1.59
CA VAL A 36 -12.13 -0.92 0.24
C VAL A 36 -12.65 -2.34 0.02
N ALA A 37 -12.29 -3.30 0.87
CA ALA A 37 -12.64 -4.70 0.71
C ALA A 37 -14.16 -4.87 0.62
N ASP A 38 -14.61 -5.60 -0.40
CA ASP A 38 -16.00 -5.92 -0.66
C ASP A 38 -16.93 -4.71 -0.85
N GLN A 39 -16.40 -3.51 -1.05
CA GLN A 39 -17.20 -2.32 -1.30
C GLN A 39 -17.69 -2.29 -2.75
N THR A 40 -18.96 -1.94 -2.94
CA THR A 40 -19.58 -1.83 -4.26
C THR A 40 -20.30 -0.50 -4.45
N ASP A 41 -20.42 0.32 -3.41
CA ASP A 41 -21.04 1.65 -3.48
C ASP A 41 -20.05 2.65 -4.06
N PRO A 42 -20.41 3.35 -5.17
CA PRO A 42 -19.49 4.32 -5.77
C PRO A 42 -19.12 5.46 -4.83
N ALA A 43 -20.01 5.89 -3.95
CA ALA A 43 -19.71 6.95 -2.98
C ALA A 43 -18.69 6.48 -1.95
N VAL A 44 -18.79 5.24 -1.47
CA VAL A 44 -17.83 4.66 -0.54
C VAL A 44 -16.47 4.46 -1.22
N LEU A 45 -16.46 3.98 -2.46
CA LEU A 45 -15.22 3.81 -3.22
C LEU A 45 -14.53 5.14 -3.49
N ALA A 46 -15.28 6.19 -3.79
CA ALA A 46 -14.72 7.54 -3.97
C ALA A 46 -14.10 8.06 -2.67
N ALA A 47 -14.75 7.84 -1.53
CA ALA A 47 -14.20 8.21 -0.22
C ALA A 47 -12.91 7.42 0.07
N CYS A 48 -12.87 6.13 -0.26
CA CYS A 48 -11.67 5.32 -0.13
C CYS A 48 -10.53 5.84 -1.01
N PHE A 49 -10.85 6.28 -2.23
CA PHE A 49 -9.86 6.87 -3.12
C PHE A 49 -9.28 8.17 -2.57
N GLU A 50 -10.11 9.02 -1.97
CA GLU A 50 -9.64 10.24 -1.30
C GLU A 50 -8.74 9.92 -0.12
N ASP A 51 -9.08 8.90 0.65
CA ASP A 51 -8.23 8.42 1.75
C ASP A 51 -6.87 7.94 1.22
N TRP A 52 -6.86 7.17 0.15
CA TRP A 52 -5.64 6.80 -0.55
C TRP A 52 -4.82 8.03 -0.93
N ALA A 53 -5.45 9.04 -1.53
CA ALA A 53 -4.78 10.26 -1.97
C ALA A 53 -4.14 11.00 -0.81
N SER A 54 -4.74 10.97 0.38
CA SER A 54 -4.17 11.59 1.58
C SER A 54 -2.89 10.90 2.07
N HIS A 55 -2.76 9.60 1.80
CA HIS A 55 -1.57 8.81 2.17
C HIS A 55 -0.53 8.74 1.04
N LYS A 56 -0.88 9.21 -0.15
CA LYS A 56 -0.02 9.11 -1.34
C LYS A 56 1.37 9.76 -1.15
N PRO A 57 1.52 10.94 -0.53
CA PRO A 57 2.85 11.53 -0.37
C PRO A 57 3.82 10.63 0.40
N LEU A 58 3.34 9.96 1.45
CA LEU A 58 4.15 9.01 2.19
C LEU A 58 4.48 7.79 1.35
N LEU A 59 3.46 7.22 0.72
CA LEU A 59 3.62 6.00 -0.08
C LEU A 59 4.48 6.25 -1.32
N ALA A 60 4.34 7.40 -1.97
CA ALA A 60 5.13 7.77 -3.15
C ALA A 60 6.62 7.93 -2.83
N ALA A 61 6.97 8.27 -1.59
CA ALA A 61 8.35 8.35 -1.16
C ALA A 61 8.99 6.96 -0.99
N LEU A 62 8.19 5.92 -0.74
CA LEU A 62 8.65 4.59 -0.38
C LEU A 62 8.34 3.52 -1.43
N ILE A 63 7.42 3.79 -2.34
CA ILE A 63 6.89 2.80 -3.30
C ILE A 63 7.11 3.32 -4.73
N ARG A 64 7.31 2.40 -5.66
CA ARG A 64 7.53 2.74 -7.08
C ARG A 64 6.30 3.38 -7.70
N HIS A 65 6.55 4.36 -8.57
CA HIS A 65 5.48 5.12 -9.22
C HIS A 65 4.54 4.24 -10.06
N ASN A 66 5.06 3.23 -10.75
CA ASN A 66 4.22 2.35 -11.56
C ASN A 66 3.24 1.54 -10.72
N GLU A 67 3.61 1.15 -9.51
CA GLU A 67 2.71 0.45 -8.59
C GLU A 67 1.63 1.38 -8.05
N ILE A 68 2.00 2.62 -7.72
CA ILE A 68 1.06 3.66 -7.31
C ILE A 68 0.06 3.93 -8.44
N ASP A 69 0.54 4.06 -9.67
CA ASP A 69 -0.32 4.29 -10.83
C ASP A 69 -1.28 3.13 -11.07
N GLN A 70 -0.83 1.89 -10.90
CA GLN A 70 -1.70 0.71 -11.03
C GLN A 70 -2.81 0.71 -9.98
N ILE A 71 -2.49 1.06 -8.75
CA ILE A 71 -3.48 1.15 -7.67
C ILE A 71 -4.50 2.24 -7.96
N GLU A 72 -4.05 3.41 -8.40
CA GLU A 72 -4.95 4.50 -8.76
C GLU A 72 -5.87 4.10 -9.91
N ASN A 73 -5.34 3.41 -10.91
CA ASN A 73 -6.15 2.89 -12.01
C ASN A 73 -7.22 1.91 -11.55
N LEU A 74 -6.88 1.04 -10.60
CA LEU A 74 -7.85 0.10 -10.03
C LEU A 74 -8.95 0.81 -9.25
N TYR A 75 -8.63 1.84 -8.47
CA TYR A 75 -9.63 2.68 -7.82
C TYR A 75 -10.58 3.32 -8.84
N ARG A 76 -10.03 3.93 -9.90
CA ARG A 76 -10.82 4.59 -10.93
C ARG A 76 -11.73 3.60 -11.66
N ARG A 77 -11.21 2.42 -12.01
CA ARG A 77 -11.98 1.37 -12.68
C ARG A 77 -13.10 0.85 -11.80
N ALA A 78 -12.82 0.65 -10.51
CA ALA A 78 -13.83 0.21 -9.55
C ALA A 78 -14.94 1.25 -9.42
N ILE A 79 -14.59 2.53 -9.29
CA ILE A 79 -15.55 3.62 -9.19
C ILE A 79 -16.39 3.72 -10.46
N GLN A 80 -15.76 3.63 -11.64
CA GLN A 80 -16.46 3.69 -12.91
C GLN A 80 -17.44 2.52 -13.06
N ALA A 81 -17.00 1.30 -12.74
CA ALA A 81 -17.86 0.13 -12.80
C ALA A 81 -19.06 0.26 -11.84
N ALA A 82 -18.82 0.78 -10.64
CA ALA A 82 -19.88 1.02 -9.66
C ALA A 82 -20.87 2.08 -10.14
N ASN A 83 -20.41 3.15 -10.76
CA ASN A 83 -21.27 4.18 -11.35
C ASN A 83 -22.08 3.65 -12.52
N ASN A 84 -21.54 2.69 -13.26
CA ASN A 84 -22.25 2.03 -14.36
C ASN A 84 -23.17 0.90 -13.90
N HIS A 85 -23.29 0.69 -12.60
CA HIS A 85 -24.09 -0.39 -11.99
C HIS A 85 -23.66 -1.79 -12.43
N ASP A 86 -22.39 -1.95 -12.81
CA ASP A 86 -21.82 -3.25 -13.16
C ASP A 86 -21.22 -3.89 -11.90
N LEU A 87 -22.05 -4.63 -11.19
CA LEU A 87 -21.67 -5.22 -9.91
C LEU A 87 -20.55 -6.24 -10.03
N ASN A 88 -20.57 -7.06 -11.08
CA ASN A 88 -19.55 -8.09 -11.29
C ASN A 88 -18.20 -7.46 -11.56
N GLU A 89 -18.15 -6.46 -12.42
CA GLU A 89 -16.89 -5.76 -12.73
C GLU A 89 -16.39 -4.98 -11.50
N THR A 90 -17.29 -4.35 -10.76
CA THR A 90 -16.93 -3.64 -9.53
C THR A 90 -16.25 -4.60 -8.54
N ARG A 91 -16.84 -5.75 -8.31
CA ARG A 91 -16.29 -6.77 -7.42
C ARG A 91 -14.91 -7.25 -7.87
N LEU A 92 -14.75 -7.46 -9.18
CA LEU A 92 -13.48 -7.89 -9.75
C LEU A 92 -12.38 -6.84 -9.52
N GLN A 93 -12.65 -5.59 -9.85
CA GLN A 93 -11.69 -4.50 -9.68
C GLN A 93 -11.36 -4.28 -8.20
N VAL A 94 -12.35 -4.32 -7.32
CA VAL A 94 -12.15 -4.18 -5.88
C VAL A 94 -11.32 -5.34 -5.32
N ALA A 95 -11.55 -6.57 -5.78
CA ALA A 95 -10.75 -7.72 -5.36
C ALA A 95 -9.29 -7.57 -5.76
N GLU A 96 -9.02 -7.15 -7.00
CA GLU A 96 -7.66 -6.89 -7.48
C GLU A 96 -6.99 -5.77 -6.68
N LEU A 97 -7.71 -4.68 -6.44
CA LEU A 97 -7.23 -3.54 -5.67
C LEU A 97 -6.88 -3.94 -4.24
N THR A 98 -7.76 -4.68 -3.58
CA THR A 98 -7.53 -5.16 -2.21
C THR A 98 -6.29 -6.04 -2.13
N GLY A 99 -6.16 -6.98 -3.07
CA GLY A 99 -4.99 -7.85 -3.14
C GLY A 99 -3.71 -7.06 -3.36
N MET A 100 -3.72 -6.10 -4.26
CA MET A 100 -2.56 -5.29 -4.56
C MET A 100 -2.14 -4.43 -3.38
N LEU A 101 -3.09 -3.81 -2.67
CA LEU A 101 -2.81 -3.03 -1.47
C LEU A 101 -2.17 -3.89 -0.37
N ARG A 102 -2.63 -5.13 -0.19
CA ARG A 102 -2.07 -6.04 0.81
C ARG A 102 -0.66 -6.51 0.47
N HIS A 103 -0.32 -6.60 -0.82
CA HIS A 103 0.99 -7.03 -1.26
C HIS A 103 2.02 -5.90 -1.42
N LEU A 104 1.60 -4.64 -1.34
CA LEU A 104 2.50 -3.50 -1.50
C LEU A 104 3.73 -3.55 -0.60
N PRO A 105 3.61 -3.81 0.71
CA PRO A 105 4.80 -3.86 1.57
C PRO A 105 5.78 -4.96 1.18
N GLU A 106 5.27 -6.09 0.67
CA GLU A 106 6.11 -7.21 0.26
C GLU A 106 6.88 -6.93 -1.02
N LEU A 107 6.28 -6.13 -1.93
CA LEU A 107 6.90 -5.78 -3.20
C LEU A 107 8.07 -4.80 -3.03
N GLU A 108 7.95 -3.87 -2.09
CA GLU A 108 8.92 -2.79 -1.90
C GLU A 108 10.02 -3.12 -0.90
N PHE A 109 9.72 -3.98 0.05
CA PHE A 109 10.71 -4.42 1.03
C PHE A 109 11.12 -5.85 0.66
N PRO A 110 12.33 -6.03 0.09
CA PRO A 110 12.78 -7.37 -0.22
C PRO A 110 12.73 -8.21 1.05
N SER A 111 12.01 -9.30 1.00
CA SER A 111 11.96 -10.19 2.13
C SER A 111 13.35 -10.74 2.37
N LEU A 112 13.67 -11.00 3.62
CA LEU A 112 14.92 -11.65 3.98
C LEU A 112 15.09 -12.98 3.24
N HIS A 113 14.00 -13.60 2.82
CA HIS A 113 14.01 -14.81 2.01
C HIS A 113 14.62 -14.62 0.61
N ASN A 114 14.53 -13.42 0.04
CA ASN A 114 15.10 -13.13 -1.27
C ASN A 114 16.58 -12.76 -1.19
N ILE A 115 17.07 -12.42 0.00
CA ILE A 115 18.46 -12.08 0.26
C ILE A 115 19.24 -13.31 0.73
N PHE A 116 18.58 -14.16 1.45
CA PHE A 116 19.11 -15.42 1.96
C PHE A 116 18.43 -16.61 1.25
#